data_8368cfff94a84f2ed23ac30caf76be30
#
_entry.id   8368cfff94a84f2ed23ac30caf76be30
#
_cell.length_a   1.000
_cell.length_b   1.000
_cell.length_c   1.000
_cell.angle_alpha   90.00
_cell.angle_beta   90.00
_cell.angle_gamma   90.00
#
_symmetry.space_group_name_H-M   'P 1'
#
loop_
_entity.id
_entity.type
_entity.pdbx_description
1 polymer ?
#
loop_
_entity_poly.entity_id
_entity_poly.type
_entity_poly.pdbx_seq_one_letter_code
_entity_poly.pdbx_strand_id
1 'polypeptide(L)'
;TLTFPMIRDAEAKAKIRRDNALRIIEKIDAGLNVAFLTLGDPMLYSTYIYLLDNMKDQGIDIVSIPGIYSFSAISNLLNEPLVKGDESMAVISEFNPEAWEKLQSVQTIVCMKVSAYGGQLFDALQRQSDRKMVMVTNAGKETQTVSYKVEDLKEDIPYFTTVIVSKTE
;
A
#
# COMPACT_ATOMS: atom_id res chain seq x y z
N THR A 1 18.97 15.20 2.10
CA THR A 1 17.81 14.48 1.51
C THR A 1 18.26 13.08 1.13
N LEU A 2 17.41 12.07 1.41
CA LEU A 2 17.58 10.70 0.94
C LEU A 2 16.64 10.50 -0.26
N THR A 3 17.13 9.82 -1.30
CA THR A 3 16.35 9.52 -2.50
C THR A 3 16.09 8.02 -2.60
N PHE A 4 14.84 7.65 -2.90
CA PHE A 4 14.40 6.27 -3.14
C PHE A 4 13.77 6.18 -4.52
N PRO A 5 14.58 6.02 -5.58
CA PRO A 5 14.08 6.05 -6.94
C PRO A 5 13.22 4.82 -7.26
N MET A 6 12.22 5.02 -8.09
CA MET A 6 11.34 3.97 -8.62
C MET A 6 12.03 3.27 -9.82
N ILE A 7 13.03 2.44 -9.54
CA ILE A 7 13.77 1.68 -10.56
C ILE A 7 13.35 0.20 -10.54
N ARG A 8 13.51 -0.51 -11.66
CA ARG A 8 13.17 -1.94 -11.76
C ARG A 8 14.28 -2.87 -11.30
N ASP A 9 15.54 -2.44 -11.43
CA ASP A 9 16.71 -3.21 -11.04
C ASP A 9 16.75 -3.49 -9.54
N ALA A 10 16.67 -4.75 -9.16
CA ALA A 10 16.61 -5.18 -7.78
C ALA A 10 17.94 -4.97 -7.04
N GLU A 11 19.08 -5.18 -7.71
CA GLU A 11 20.40 -5.03 -7.12
C GLU A 11 20.73 -3.54 -6.88
N ALA A 12 20.43 -2.69 -7.86
CA ALA A 12 20.55 -1.24 -7.71
C ALA A 12 19.65 -0.70 -6.59
N LYS A 13 18.40 -1.20 -6.47
CA LYS A 13 17.52 -0.87 -5.33
C LYS A 13 18.13 -1.26 -3.99
N ALA A 14 18.64 -2.49 -3.89
CA ALA A 14 19.23 -2.99 -2.65
C ALA A 14 20.47 -2.15 -2.25
N LYS A 15 21.30 -1.77 -3.23
CA LYS A 15 22.44 -0.89 -2.99
C LYS A 15 22.01 0.48 -2.46
N ILE A 16 21.04 1.14 -3.12
CA ILE A 16 20.54 2.47 -2.69
C ILE A 16 19.96 2.40 -1.27
N ARG A 17 19.25 1.33 -0.93
CA ARG A 17 18.68 1.13 0.41
C ARG A 17 19.78 1.01 1.47
N ARG A 18 20.84 0.24 1.20
CA ARG A 18 22.02 0.15 2.08
C ARG A 18 22.73 1.49 2.23
N ASP A 19 23.00 2.16 1.11
CA ASP A 19 23.69 3.46 1.13
C ASP A 19 22.89 4.52 1.93
N ASN A 20 21.56 4.53 1.78
CA ASN A 20 20.69 5.41 2.55
C ASN A 20 20.64 5.04 4.05
N ALA A 21 20.65 3.75 4.39
CA ALA A 21 20.72 3.30 5.78
C ALA A 21 22.05 3.73 6.42
N LEU A 22 23.18 3.57 5.74
CA LEU A 22 24.49 4.03 6.23
C LEU A 22 24.51 5.53 6.49
N ARG A 23 23.93 6.33 5.61
CA ARG A 23 23.81 7.78 5.81
C ARG A 23 22.97 8.18 7.01
N ILE A 24 21.96 7.37 7.36
CA ILE A 24 21.17 7.55 8.60
C ILE A 24 22.05 7.21 9.81
N ILE A 25 22.74 6.08 9.78
CA ILE A 25 23.64 5.60 10.84
C ILE A 25 24.72 6.66 11.13
N GLU A 26 25.37 7.20 10.11
CA GLU A 26 26.37 8.28 10.25
C GLU A 26 25.83 9.49 11.04
N LYS A 27 24.55 9.84 10.87
CA LYS A 27 23.93 10.94 11.60
C LYS A 27 23.65 10.57 13.08
N ILE A 28 23.24 9.33 13.32
CA ILE A 28 23.02 8.80 14.67
C ILE A 28 24.34 8.73 15.42
N ASP A 29 25.41 8.21 14.79
CA ASP A 29 26.76 8.13 15.37
C ASP A 29 27.34 9.53 15.67
N ALA A 30 26.92 10.54 14.93
CA ALA A 30 27.23 11.95 15.22
C ALA A 30 26.40 12.55 16.38
N GLY A 31 25.59 11.73 17.09
CA GLY A 31 24.76 12.13 18.23
C GLY A 31 23.44 12.81 17.87
N LEU A 32 22.97 12.66 16.62
CA LEU A 32 21.70 13.24 16.19
C LEU A 32 20.55 12.24 16.31
N ASN A 33 19.38 12.73 16.73
CA ASN A 33 18.14 12.00 16.61
C ASN A 33 17.62 12.11 15.17
N VAL A 34 17.27 10.98 14.55
CA VAL A 34 16.77 10.93 13.18
C VAL A 34 15.33 10.45 13.16
N ALA A 35 14.45 11.19 12.49
CA ALA A 35 13.07 10.77 12.23
C ALA A 35 12.89 10.46 10.74
N PHE A 36 12.44 9.24 10.42
CA PHE A 36 12.02 8.87 9.07
C PHE A 36 10.50 9.00 8.96
N LEU A 37 10.04 9.92 8.11
CA LEU A 37 8.61 10.17 7.92
C LEU A 37 8.10 9.39 6.71
N THR A 38 6.94 8.76 6.85
CA THR A 38 6.24 8.07 5.76
C THR A 38 4.74 8.39 5.79
N LEU A 39 4.08 8.27 4.65
CA LEU A 39 2.62 8.33 4.57
C LEU A 39 2.03 6.95 4.91
N GLY A 40 0.99 6.94 5.74
CA GLY A 40 0.39 5.70 6.21
C GLY A 40 1.20 5.03 7.31
N ASP A 41 1.07 3.72 7.43
CA ASP A 41 1.79 2.93 8.42
C ASP A 41 3.18 2.53 7.90
N PRO A 42 4.24 2.67 8.69
CA PRO A 42 5.60 2.34 8.26
C PRO A 42 5.83 0.84 8.03
N MET A 43 4.98 -0.04 8.58
CA MET A 43 5.17 -1.49 8.55
C MET A 43 4.37 -2.21 7.46
N LEU A 44 3.60 -1.46 6.62
CA LEU A 44 2.86 -2.05 5.50
C LEU A 44 3.26 -1.43 4.16
N TYR A 45 3.94 -2.21 3.30
CA TYR A 45 4.38 -1.81 1.94
C TYR A 45 5.20 -0.50 1.88
N SER A 46 5.83 -0.14 2.99
CA SER A 46 6.64 1.08 3.10
C SER A 46 8.10 0.82 2.74
N THR A 47 8.76 1.84 2.22
CA THR A 47 10.23 1.84 2.00
C THR A 47 11.00 1.76 3.32
N TYR A 48 10.41 2.19 4.43
CA TYR A 48 10.98 2.11 5.77
C TYR A 48 11.39 0.68 6.17
N ILE A 49 10.60 -0.33 5.80
CA ILE A 49 10.87 -1.74 6.13
C ILE A 49 12.28 -2.14 5.64
N TYR A 50 12.65 -1.72 4.45
CA TYR A 50 13.97 -2.03 3.89
C TYR A 50 15.11 -1.26 4.54
N LEU A 51 14.85 -0.07 5.10
CA LEU A 51 15.82 0.64 5.93
C LEU A 51 15.99 -0.05 7.27
N LEU A 52 14.89 -0.43 7.90
CA LEU A 52 14.88 -1.18 9.15
C LEU A 52 15.71 -2.45 9.05
N ASP A 53 15.54 -3.24 7.99
CA ASP A 53 16.31 -4.46 7.74
C ASP A 53 17.83 -4.22 7.65
N ASN A 54 18.26 -3.04 7.20
CA ASN A 54 19.67 -2.68 7.13
C ASN A 54 20.23 -2.05 8.42
N MET A 55 19.36 -1.67 9.37
CA MET A 55 19.77 -0.95 10.59
C MET A 55 19.55 -1.74 11.89
N LYS A 56 18.63 -2.70 11.93
CA LYS A 56 18.21 -3.41 13.15
C LYS A 56 19.35 -4.13 13.92
N ASP A 57 20.41 -4.55 13.22
CA ASP A 57 21.51 -5.29 13.81
C ASP A 57 22.74 -4.38 14.14
N GLN A 58 22.57 -3.07 14.07
CA GLN A 58 23.65 -2.08 14.26
C GLN A 58 23.70 -1.52 15.70
N GLY A 59 22.94 -2.08 16.66
CA GLY A 59 22.89 -1.58 18.04
C GLY A 59 22.21 -0.21 18.20
N ILE A 60 21.41 0.19 17.20
CA ILE A 60 20.67 1.45 17.19
C ILE A 60 19.31 1.25 17.87
N ASP A 61 18.93 2.16 18.75
CA ASP A 61 17.58 2.19 19.31
C ASP A 61 16.59 2.74 18.26
N ILE A 62 15.68 1.87 17.80
CA ILE A 62 14.73 2.18 16.74
C ILE A 62 13.31 2.06 17.27
N VAL A 63 12.56 3.16 17.21
CA VAL A 63 11.14 3.18 17.58
C VAL A 63 10.29 3.38 16.35
N SER A 64 9.40 2.42 16.04
CA SER A 64 8.40 2.53 14.98
C SER A 64 7.08 3.01 15.58
N ILE A 65 6.55 4.11 15.02
CA ILE A 65 5.28 4.68 15.46
C ILE A 65 4.20 4.25 14.46
N PRO A 66 3.12 3.58 14.90
CA PRO A 66 2.04 3.16 14.01
C PRO A 66 1.38 4.34 13.32
N GLY A 67 1.00 4.15 12.06
CA GLY A 67 0.24 5.11 11.28
C GLY A 67 -1.11 4.56 10.84
N ILE A 68 -1.89 5.36 10.11
CA ILE A 68 -3.18 4.97 9.59
C ILE A 68 -3.00 4.44 8.17
N TYR A 69 -3.42 3.20 7.92
CA TYR A 69 -3.45 2.63 6.57
C TYR A 69 -4.39 3.41 5.65
N SER A 70 -4.04 3.52 4.36
CA SER A 70 -4.88 4.22 3.37
C SER A 70 -6.29 3.65 3.29
N PHE A 71 -6.44 2.35 3.32
CA PHE A 71 -7.75 1.69 3.28
C PHE A 71 -8.58 1.93 4.56
N SER A 72 -7.93 2.04 5.73
CA SER A 72 -8.62 2.41 6.98
C SER A 72 -9.10 3.87 6.91
N ALA A 73 -8.27 4.78 6.41
CA ALA A 73 -8.67 6.17 6.20
C ALA A 73 -9.84 6.28 5.20
N ILE A 74 -9.81 5.50 4.11
CA ILE A 74 -10.88 5.43 3.11
C ILE A 74 -12.18 4.89 3.71
N SER A 75 -12.13 3.81 4.47
CA SER A 75 -13.29 3.24 5.17
C SER A 75 -13.98 4.28 6.05
N ASN A 76 -13.21 5.03 6.84
CA ASN A 76 -13.72 6.11 7.68
C ASN A 76 -14.27 7.29 6.85
N LEU A 77 -13.61 7.66 5.77
CA LEU A 77 -14.04 8.72 4.86
C LEU A 77 -15.42 8.43 4.24
N LEU A 78 -15.65 7.18 3.85
CA LEU A 78 -16.88 6.72 3.21
C LEU A 78 -17.97 6.31 4.21
N ASN A 79 -17.64 6.19 5.51
CA ASN A 79 -18.46 5.55 6.54
C ASN A 79 -18.90 4.12 6.15
N GLU A 80 -18.03 3.40 5.44
CA GLU A 80 -18.24 2.02 5.03
C GLU A 80 -17.24 1.11 5.76
N PRO A 81 -17.68 0.13 6.57
CA PRO A 81 -16.77 -0.78 7.25
C PRO A 81 -16.08 -1.69 6.24
N LEU A 82 -14.81 -2.02 6.50
CA LEU A 82 -14.05 -2.97 5.69
C LEU A 82 -14.58 -4.40 5.91
N VAL A 83 -14.88 -4.75 7.15
CA VAL A 83 -15.40 -6.06 7.56
C VAL A 83 -16.28 -5.92 8.79
N LYS A 84 -17.23 -6.84 8.97
CA LYS A 84 -18.12 -6.92 10.13
C LYS A 84 -18.03 -8.31 10.78
N GLY A 85 -18.06 -8.37 12.09
CA GLY A 85 -18.09 -9.63 12.83
C GLY A 85 -16.92 -10.56 12.50
N ASP A 86 -17.23 -11.71 11.94
CA ASP A 86 -16.29 -12.78 11.57
C ASP A 86 -15.87 -12.77 10.08
N GLU A 87 -16.24 -11.71 9.35
CA GLU A 87 -15.83 -11.52 7.95
C GLU A 87 -14.31 -11.42 7.82
N SER A 88 -13.78 -11.93 6.72
CA SER A 88 -12.36 -11.91 6.43
C SER A 88 -11.96 -10.79 5.46
N MET A 89 -10.72 -10.30 5.61
CA MET A 89 -10.12 -9.31 4.71
C MET A 89 -8.75 -9.77 4.22
N ALA A 90 -8.46 -9.45 2.96
CA ALA A 90 -7.12 -9.59 2.38
C ALA A 90 -6.61 -8.24 1.86
N VAL A 91 -5.29 -8.05 1.90
CA VAL A 91 -4.63 -6.87 1.33
C VAL A 91 -3.60 -7.34 0.31
N ILE A 92 -3.71 -6.85 -0.93
CA ILE A 92 -2.77 -7.16 -2.00
C ILE A 92 -2.15 -5.88 -2.57
N SER A 93 -0.92 -5.98 -3.08
CA SER A 93 -0.21 -4.88 -3.76
C SER A 93 0.26 -5.25 -5.16
N GLU A 94 -0.12 -6.44 -5.61
CA GLU A 94 0.20 -7.03 -6.89
C GLU A 94 -0.95 -7.95 -7.29
N PHE A 95 -1.25 -8.04 -8.58
CA PHE A 95 -2.26 -8.96 -9.10
C PHE A 95 -1.60 -10.26 -9.58
N ASN A 96 -2.04 -11.36 -8.99
CA ASN A 96 -1.70 -12.70 -9.43
C ASN A 96 -3.01 -13.49 -9.61
N PRO A 97 -3.30 -14.04 -10.82
CA PRO A 97 -4.56 -14.74 -11.09
C PRO A 97 -4.81 -15.92 -10.15
N GLU A 98 -3.81 -16.75 -9.85
CA GLU A 98 -3.97 -17.90 -8.97
C GLU A 98 -4.24 -17.47 -7.52
N ALA A 99 -3.58 -16.42 -7.05
CA ALA A 99 -3.84 -15.85 -5.73
C ALA A 99 -5.24 -15.22 -5.67
N TRP A 100 -5.66 -14.52 -6.74
CA TRP A 100 -6.99 -13.92 -6.84
C TRP A 100 -8.10 -14.97 -6.73
N GLU A 101 -7.96 -16.12 -7.40
CA GLU A 101 -8.93 -17.22 -7.29
C GLU A 101 -9.05 -17.76 -5.85
N LYS A 102 -7.95 -17.83 -5.10
CA LYS A 102 -7.97 -18.24 -3.68
C LYS A 102 -8.65 -17.22 -2.76
N LEU A 103 -8.71 -15.96 -3.17
CA LEU A 103 -9.37 -14.88 -2.42
C LEU A 103 -10.89 -14.80 -2.64
N GLN A 104 -11.48 -15.69 -3.46
CA GLN A 104 -12.92 -15.65 -3.73
C GLN A 104 -13.79 -15.91 -2.49
N SER A 105 -13.30 -16.61 -1.49
CA SER A 105 -13.99 -16.79 -0.20
C SER A 105 -13.92 -15.55 0.71
N VAL A 106 -12.95 -14.64 0.49
CA VAL A 106 -12.71 -13.46 1.34
C VAL A 106 -13.77 -12.40 1.09
N GLN A 107 -14.31 -11.81 2.16
CA GLN A 107 -15.37 -10.80 2.08
C GLN A 107 -14.85 -9.52 1.43
N THR A 108 -13.74 -9.00 1.90
CA THR A 108 -13.17 -7.75 1.40
C THR A 108 -11.72 -7.92 0.96
N ILE A 109 -11.41 -7.46 -0.24
CA ILE A 109 -10.06 -7.45 -0.79
C ILE A 109 -9.63 -6.00 -1.00
N VAL A 110 -8.60 -5.58 -0.31
CA VAL A 110 -7.97 -4.27 -0.50
C VAL A 110 -6.85 -4.38 -1.52
N CYS A 111 -6.97 -3.65 -2.61
CA CYS A 111 -6.01 -3.59 -3.71
C CYS A 111 -5.22 -2.29 -3.62
N MET A 112 -3.94 -2.38 -3.22
CA MET A 112 -3.02 -1.25 -3.14
C MET A 112 -2.12 -1.18 -4.37
N LYS A 113 -1.60 0.01 -4.71
CA LYS A 113 -0.71 0.22 -5.88
C LYS A 113 -1.36 -0.20 -7.22
N VAL A 114 -2.65 0.00 -7.35
CA VAL A 114 -3.49 -0.45 -8.48
C VAL A 114 -3.01 0.12 -9.82
N SER A 115 -2.32 1.25 -9.84
CA SER A 115 -1.70 1.82 -11.05
C SER A 115 -0.79 0.83 -11.82
N ALA A 116 -0.30 -0.21 -11.15
CA ALA A 116 0.55 -1.23 -11.78
C ALA A 116 -0.24 -2.37 -12.44
N TYR A 117 -1.52 -2.58 -12.07
CA TYR A 117 -2.31 -3.74 -12.48
C TYR A 117 -3.81 -3.49 -12.65
N GLY A 118 -4.24 -2.24 -12.81
CA GLY A 118 -5.66 -1.88 -12.93
C GLY A 118 -6.40 -2.64 -14.02
N GLY A 119 -5.81 -2.79 -15.21
CA GLY A 119 -6.41 -3.57 -16.30
C GLY A 119 -6.63 -5.04 -15.97
N GLN A 120 -5.69 -5.68 -15.25
CA GLN A 120 -5.85 -7.07 -14.81
C GLN A 120 -6.96 -7.21 -13.76
N LEU A 121 -7.06 -6.25 -12.85
CA LEU A 121 -8.13 -6.18 -11.85
C LEU A 121 -9.49 -5.94 -12.54
N PHE A 122 -9.53 -5.05 -13.55
CA PHE A 122 -10.73 -4.84 -14.36
C PHE A 122 -11.22 -6.15 -14.99
N ASP A 123 -10.33 -6.88 -15.69
CA ASP A 123 -10.68 -8.14 -16.36
C ASP A 123 -11.19 -9.21 -15.37
N ALA A 124 -10.65 -9.22 -14.15
CA ALA A 124 -11.10 -10.10 -13.09
C ALA A 124 -12.50 -9.74 -12.59
N LEU A 125 -12.74 -8.45 -12.32
CA LEU A 125 -14.01 -7.96 -11.77
C LEU A 125 -15.16 -8.01 -12.78
N GLN A 126 -14.91 -7.82 -14.07
CA GLN A 126 -15.94 -7.97 -15.11
C GLN A 126 -16.62 -9.34 -15.12
N ARG A 127 -15.92 -10.37 -14.63
CA ARG A 127 -16.41 -11.76 -14.60
C ARG A 127 -17.15 -12.09 -13.30
N GLN A 128 -17.27 -11.15 -12.37
CA GLN A 128 -17.82 -11.36 -11.04
C GLN A 128 -19.02 -10.43 -10.83
N SER A 129 -20.19 -11.01 -10.70
CA SER A 129 -21.44 -10.28 -10.43
C SER A 129 -21.73 -10.12 -8.93
N ASP A 130 -21.03 -10.85 -8.08
CA ASP A 130 -21.20 -10.90 -6.63
C ASP A 130 -20.26 -9.94 -5.89
N ARG A 131 -19.54 -9.06 -6.62
CA ARG A 131 -18.63 -8.09 -6.03
C ARG A 131 -18.91 -6.67 -6.49
N LYS A 132 -18.78 -5.75 -5.55
CA LYS A 132 -18.73 -4.30 -5.79
C LYS A 132 -17.35 -3.78 -5.49
N MET A 133 -16.98 -2.64 -6.08
CA MET A 133 -15.72 -1.97 -5.78
C MET A 133 -15.94 -0.48 -5.48
N VAL A 134 -15.04 0.07 -4.71
CA VAL A 134 -14.81 1.50 -4.63
C VAL A 134 -13.33 1.80 -4.90
N MET A 135 -13.08 2.73 -5.80
CA MET A 135 -11.74 3.25 -6.11
C MET A 135 -11.62 4.65 -5.50
N VAL A 136 -10.62 4.86 -4.67
CA VAL A 136 -10.33 6.17 -4.08
C VAL A 136 -8.91 6.58 -4.41
N THR A 137 -8.79 7.72 -5.08
CA THR A 137 -7.52 8.34 -5.43
C THR A 137 -7.28 9.54 -4.53
N ASN A 138 -6.03 9.72 -4.09
CA ASN A 138 -5.60 10.84 -3.24
C ASN A 138 -6.45 11.03 -1.98
N ALA A 139 -6.84 9.94 -1.31
CA ALA A 139 -7.67 9.97 -0.11
C ALA A 139 -7.15 11.01 0.91
N GLY A 140 -8.04 11.88 1.40
CA GLY A 140 -7.74 12.92 2.37
C GLY A 140 -7.00 14.16 1.81
N LYS A 141 -6.81 14.27 0.48
CA LYS A 141 -6.22 15.44 -0.18
C LYS A 141 -7.29 16.23 -0.93
N GLU A 142 -6.99 17.48 -1.30
CA GLU A 142 -7.88 18.35 -2.10
C GLU A 142 -8.24 17.74 -3.46
N THR A 143 -7.34 16.92 -4.02
CA THR A 143 -7.52 16.23 -5.31
C THR A 143 -8.12 14.84 -5.17
N GLN A 144 -8.80 14.58 -4.06
CA GLN A 144 -9.46 13.28 -3.83
C GLN A 144 -10.58 13.04 -4.83
N THR A 145 -10.61 11.83 -5.37
CA THR A 145 -11.73 11.34 -6.17
C THR A 145 -12.21 9.98 -5.67
N VAL A 146 -13.50 9.71 -5.85
CA VAL A 146 -14.14 8.44 -5.51
C VAL A 146 -14.91 7.94 -6.72
N SER A 147 -14.72 6.68 -7.07
CA SER A 147 -15.48 6.01 -8.14
C SER A 147 -15.90 4.61 -7.71
N TYR A 148 -17.11 4.24 -8.16
CA TYR A 148 -17.68 2.90 -8.00
C TYR A 148 -17.76 2.14 -9.34
N LYS A 149 -17.18 2.71 -10.40
CA LYS A 149 -17.25 2.16 -11.76
C LYS A 149 -16.03 1.28 -12.04
N VAL A 150 -16.25 0.05 -12.41
CA VAL A 150 -15.18 -0.90 -12.78
C VAL A 150 -14.43 -0.41 -14.03
N GLU A 151 -15.10 0.31 -14.92
CA GLU A 151 -14.53 0.87 -16.16
C GLU A 151 -13.37 1.82 -15.91
N ASP A 152 -13.38 2.55 -14.79
CA ASP A 152 -12.33 3.51 -14.44
C ASP A 152 -10.98 2.83 -14.12
N LEU A 153 -10.97 1.50 -13.92
CA LEU A 153 -9.75 0.70 -13.80
C LEU A 153 -8.96 0.55 -15.12
N LYS A 154 -9.55 0.92 -16.26
CA LYS A 154 -8.88 0.94 -17.57
C LYS A 154 -8.12 2.23 -17.85
N GLU A 155 -8.38 3.28 -17.10
CA GLU A 155 -7.77 4.57 -17.28
C GLU A 155 -6.34 4.63 -16.72
N ASP A 156 -5.66 5.74 -16.91
CA ASP A 156 -4.36 6.00 -16.27
C ASP A 156 -4.59 6.26 -14.79
N ILE A 157 -4.35 5.24 -13.98
CA ILE A 157 -4.62 5.27 -12.54
C ILE A 157 -3.45 5.96 -11.82
N PRO A 158 -3.69 7.06 -11.08
CA PRO A 158 -2.66 7.72 -10.28
C PRO A 158 -2.06 6.79 -9.21
N TYR A 159 -0.81 7.01 -8.86
CA TYR A 159 -0.08 6.18 -7.90
C TYR A 159 -0.77 6.07 -6.52
N PHE A 160 -1.32 7.17 -6.01
CA PHE A 160 -2.02 7.19 -4.72
C PHE A 160 -3.49 6.74 -4.86
N THR A 161 -3.70 5.56 -5.44
CA THR A 161 -5.02 4.96 -5.60
C THR A 161 -5.10 3.64 -4.86
N THR A 162 -6.19 3.45 -4.12
CA THR A 162 -6.56 2.21 -3.46
C THR A 162 -7.94 1.80 -3.95
N VAL A 163 -8.10 0.52 -4.27
CA VAL A 163 -9.41 -0.08 -4.61
C VAL A 163 -9.80 -1.04 -3.50
N ILE A 164 -11.02 -0.95 -3.04
CA ILE A 164 -11.62 -1.88 -2.08
C ILE A 164 -12.71 -2.65 -2.82
N VAL A 165 -12.57 -3.95 -2.86
CA VAL A 165 -13.49 -4.88 -3.51
C VAL A 165 -14.20 -5.68 -2.43
N SER A 166 -15.53 -5.60 -2.35
CA SER A 166 -16.35 -6.28 -1.35
C SER A 166 -17.38 -7.19 -2.00
N LYS A 167 -17.75 -8.28 -1.35
CA LYS A 167 -18.93 -9.06 -1.77
C LYS A 167 -20.19 -8.21 -1.64
N THR A 168 -21.10 -8.39 -2.58
CA THR A 168 -22.47 -7.88 -2.43
C THR A 168 -23.23 -8.75 -1.42
N GLU A 169 -24.06 -8.13 -0.58
CA GLU A 169 -24.97 -8.84 0.33
C GLU A 169 -26.04 -9.59 -0.47
#